data_ffa58d89e349898d1bba62a55c0f8102
#
_entry.id   ffa58d89e349898d1bba62a55c0f8102
#
_cell.length_a   1.000
_cell.length_b   1.000
_cell.length_c   1.000
_cell.angle_alpha   90.00
_cell.angle_beta   90.00
_cell.angle_gamma   90.00
#
_symmetry.space_group_name_H-M   'P 1'
#
loop_
_entity.id
_entity.type
_entity.pdbx_description
1 polymer ?
#
loop_
_entity_poly.entity_id
_entity_poly.type
_entity_poly.pdbx_seq_one_letter_code
_entity_poly.pdbx_strand_id
1 'polypeptide(L)'
;MFGDLRKNTGKIIAVVMVICAMTLSMMTGCVKRKNPAGTTSAVTEASVSVTDKSSGKTKETTEKTPAQSADKTDQKASVDENGTYDNAKDVALYIHTYNKLPSNYITKKEAKTLGWSGGSLEEYAPGKCIGGDRYGNYEGLLPEKKGRRYTECDIDTLGKSSRGAKRIVFSNDGLIYYTKDHYKTFTLMYGEGQK
;
A
#
# COMPACT_ATOMS: atom_id res chain seq x y z
N MET A 1 -37.14 -37.87 6.45
CA MET A 1 -35.82 -37.93 5.81
C MET A 1 -34.87 -36.99 6.54
N PHE A 2 -34.62 -37.30 7.84
CA PHE A 2 -33.78 -36.49 8.73
C PHE A 2 -32.96 -37.48 9.58
N GLY A 3 -31.81 -37.91 9.12
CA GLY A 3 -31.08 -38.92 9.85
C GLY A 3 -29.61 -39.14 9.53
N ASP A 4 -28.83 -38.10 9.09
CA ASP A 4 -27.40 -38.35 8.83
C ASP A 4 -26.42 -37.22 9.21
N LEU A 5 -26.86 -36.21 9.96
CA LEU A 5 -25.96 -35.10 10.34
C LEU A 5 -25.23 -35.28 11.69
N ARG A 6 -25.49 -36.39 12.43
CA ARG A 6 -24.91 -36.58 13.77
C ARG A 6 -23.66 -37.48 13.84
N LYS A 7 -23.25 -38.13 12.76
CA LYS A 7 -22.11 -39.07 12.78
C LYS A 7 -20.76 -38.48 12.42
N ASN A 8 -20.71 -37.24 11.92
CA ASN A 8 -19.44 -36.66 11.47
C ASN A 8 -18.77 -35.72 12.47
N THR A 9 -19.47 -35.28 13.51
CA THR A 9 -18.92 -34.34 14.51
C THR A 9 -17.94 -35.03 15.49
N GLY A 10 -18.10 -36.33 15.74
CA GLY A 10 -17.24 -37.07 16.66
C GLY A 10 -15.83 -37.38 16.11
N LYS A 11 -15.68 -37.49 14.79
CA LYS A 11 -14.37 -37.77 14.16
C LYS A 11 -13.48 -36.55 14.02
N ILE A 12 -14.06 -35.34 13.90
CA ILE A 12 -13.32 -34.09 13.78
C ILE A 12 -12.72 -33.66 15.13
N ILE A 13 -13.41 -33.93 16.25
CA ILE A 13 -12.93 -33.60 17.60
C ILE A 13 -11.74 -34.49 18.00
N ALA A 14 -11.71 -35.75 17.59
CA ALA A 14 -10.62 -36.68 17.89
C ALA A 14 -9.31 -36.34 17.16
N VAL A 15 -9.37 -35.75 15.95
CA VAL A 15 -8.18 -35.36 15.16
C VAL A 15 -7.55 -34.06 15.70
N VAL A 16 -8.35 -33.14 16.22
CA VAL A 16 -7.85 -31.86 16.76
C VAL A 16 -7.11 -32.06 18.09
N MET A 17 -7.49 -33.04 18.92
CA MET A 17 -6.84 -33.29 20.20
C MET A 17 -5.49 -34.02 20.09
N VAL A 18 -5.21 -34.73 19.00
CA VAL A 18 -3.91 -35.39 18.78
C VAL A 18 -2.83 -34.42 18.28
N ILE A 19 -3.20 -33.32 17.63
CA ILE A 19 -2.25 -32.34 17.14
C ILE A 19 -1.76 -31.40 18.23
N CYS A 20 -2.52 -31.21 19.33
CA CYS A 20 -2.17 -30.32 20.44
C CYS A 20 -1.14 -30.91 21.43
N ALA A 21 -0.85 -32.21 21.37
CA ALA A 21 0.02 -32.90 22.34
C ALA A 21 1.51 -32.97 21.93
N MET A 22 1.92 -32.49 20.72
CA MET A 22 3.28 -32.64 20.23
C MET A 22 4.12 -31.38 20.19
N THR A 23 3.70 -30.25 20.75
CA THR A 23 4.46 -28.99 20.68
C THR A 23 4.94 -28.44 22.03
N LEU A 24 5.18 -29.30 23.03
CA LEU A 24 5.75 -28.83 24.30
C LEU A 24 7.05 -29.57 24.64
N SER A 25 8.12 -29.28 23.92
CA SER A 25 9.50 -29.58 24.39
C SER A 25 10.53 -28.79 23.60
N MET A 26 11.42 -28.13 24.34
CA MET A 26 12.69 -27.51 23.99
C MET A 26 12.70 -26.00 23.75
N MET A 27 12.85 -25.27 24.84
CA MET A 27 13.60 -24.02 24.88
C MET A 27 14.32 -23.91 26.24
N THR A 28 15.51 -24.46 26.35
CA THR A 28 16.49 -24.10 27.38
C THR A 28 17.79 -23.72 26.67
N GLY A 29 18.25 -22.49 26.80
CA GLY A 29 19.51 -22.06 26.21
C GLY A 29 19.80 -20.58 26.34
N CYS A 30 20.05 -20.10 27.59
CA CYS A 30 20.71 -18.83 27.84
C CYS A 30 22.17 -18.87 27.37
N VAL A 31 22.61 -17.91 26.52
CA VAL A 31 24.01 -17.51 26.45
C VAL A 31 24.11 -16.00 26.45
N LYS A 32 24.56 -15.50 27.61
CA LYS A 32 25.08 -14.15 27.84
C LYS A 32 26.42 -14.03 27.09
N ARG A 33 26.62 -12.98 26.27
CA ARG A 33 27.96 -12.50 25.93
C ARG A 33 28.11 -11.02 26.22
N LYS A 34 29.13 -10.74 27.03
CA LYS A 34 29.64 -9.45 27.46
C LYS A 34 30.34 -8.72 26.32
N ASN A 35 30.17 -7.38 26.29
CA ASN A 35 31.11 -6.46 25.65
C ASN A 35 32.44 -6.42 26.41
N PRO A 36 33.53 -6.07 25.72
CA PRO A 36 34.42 -5.09 26.31
C PRO A 36 34.63 -3.86 25.43
N ALA A 37 34.81 -2.75 26.15
CA ALA A 37 35.17 -1.43 25.68
C ALA A 37 36.69 -1.34 25.39
N GLY A 38 37.07 -0.29 24.68
CA GLY A 38 38.44 0.21 24.53
C GLY A 38 38.59 0.93 23.21
N THR A 39 38.63 2.17 23.13
CA THR A 39 39.53 3.26 23.49
C THR A 39 40.24 3.83 22.25
N THR A 40 39.91 5.09 21.96
CA THR A 40 40.72 6.30 21.75
C THR A 40 41.70 6.43 20.59
N SER A 41 41.61 7.60 19.97
CA SER A 41 42.58 8.54 19.39
C SER A 41 42.41 8.75 17.88
N ALA A 42 42.02 9.89 17.45
CA ALA A 42 42.49 11.29 17.47
C ALA A 42 43.27 11.65 16.20
N VAL A 43 42.76 12.68 15.53
CA VAL A 43 43.38 13.84 14.85
C VAL A 43 44.19 13.55 13.55
N THR A 44 43.83 14.21 12.47
CA THR A 44 44.57 15.36 11.92
C THR A 44 43.88 15.90 10.65
N GLU A 45 43.77 17.20 10.64
CA GLU A 45 43.37 18.12 9.57
C GLU A 45 44.29 18.09 8.33
N ALA A 46 43.78 18.56 7.22
CA ALA A 46 44.33 19.60 6.32
C ALA A 46 43.54 19.55 5.00
N SER A 47 42.71 20.52 4.67
CA SER A 47 42.95 21.79 3.99
C SER A 47 43.64 21.72 2.64
N VAL A 48 43.04 22.42 1.69
CA VAL A 48 43.49 23.28 0.61
C VAL A 48 42.75 22.93 -0.67
N SER A 49 41.74 23.68 -1.07
CA SER A 49 41.55 24.88 -1.92
C SER A 49 42.25 24.83 -3.28
N VAL A 50 41.50 25.30 -4.22
CA VAL A 50 41.73 26.36 -5.23
C VAL A 50 41.36 25.95 -6.66
N THR A 51 40.30 26.65 -7.18
CA THR A 51 40.10 27.37 -8.43
C THR A 51 40.66 26.77 -9.74
N ASP A 52 39.97 26.80 -10.85
CA ASP A 52 39.54 27.90 -11.70
C ASP A 52 38.75 27.39 -12.93
N LYS A 53 37.61 28.02 -13.27
CA LYS A 53 37.31 28.85 -14.40
C LYS A 53 37.58 28.34 -15.82
N SER A 54 36.55 28.26 -16.67
CA SER A 54 36.37 28.96 -17.95
C SER A 54 35.28 28.24 -18.79
N SER A 55 34.15 28.81 -19.03
CA SER A 55 33.71 29.68 -20.13
C SER A 55 33.77 29.07 -21.55
N GLY A 56 32.60 29.02 -22.20
CA GLY A 56 32.47 28.85 -23.65
C GLY A 56 31.10 28.25 -24.02
N LYS A 57 30.06 29.02 -24.09
CA LYS A 57 29.40 29.77 -25.16
C LYS A 57 28.74 28.93 -26.26
N THR A 58 27.40 28.93 -26.24
CA THR A 58 26.41 29.13 -27.31
C THR A 58 26.35 28.14 -28.47
N LYS A 59 25.22 27.45 -28.65
CA LYS A 59 24.38 27.62 -29.85
C LYS A 59 22.94 27.15 -29.61
N GLU A 60 22.09 28.13 -29.80
CA GLU A 60 20.66 28.09 -30.00
C GLU A 60 20.32 27.26 -31.26
N THR A 61 19.32 26.40 -31.18
CA THR A 61 18.50 26.11 -32.34
C THR A 61 17.08 25.80 -31.83
N THR A 62 16.26 26.75 -32.12
CA THR A 62 14.81 26.78 -32.13
C THR A 62 14.28 25.69 -33.05
N GLU A 63 13.29 24.93 -32.61
CA GLU A 63 12.04 24.75 -33.37
C GLU A 63 11.03 23.79 -32.68
N LYS A 64 9.92 24.40 -32.47
CA LYS A 64 8.52 24.05 -32.69
C LYS A 64 7.86 23.10 -31.70
N THR A 65 7.15 23.77 -30.81
CA THR A 65 5.84 23.37 -30.26
C THR A 65 4.82 23.15 -31.37
N PRO A 66 3.96 22.18 -31.21
CA PRO A 66 2.54 22.41 -31.45
C PRO A 66 1.77 22.39 -30.14
N ALA A 67 1.29 23.55 -29.78
CA ALA A 67 0.15 23.69 -28.91
C ALA A 67 -1.00 22.90 -29.51
N GLN A 68 -1.48 21.91 -28.76
CA GLN A 68 -2.78 21.31 -29.05
C GLN A 68 -3.71 21.60 -27.88
N SER A 69 -4.47 22.63 -28.13
CA SER A 69 -5.87 22.89 -27.84
C SER A 69 -6.46 22.12 -26.64
N ALA A 70 -6.69 22.89 -25.60
CA ALA A 70 -7.67 22.55 -24.57
C ALA A 70 -9.06 22.48 -25.23
N ASP A 71 -9.48 21.28 -25.62
CA ASP A 71 -10.90 21.00 -25.81
C ASP A 71 -11.45 20.59 -24.44
N LYS A 72 -12.09 21.55 -23.78
CA LYS A 72 -12.98 21.32 -22.65
C LYS A 72 -14.28 20.73 -23.17
N THR A 73 -14.24 19.45 -23.51
CA THR A 73 -15.45 18.66 -23.57
C THR A 73 -15.65 18.08 -22.17
N ASP A 74 -16.74 18.46 -21.52
CA ASP A 74 -17.27 17.82 -20.30
C ASP A 74 -17.62 16.35 -20.64
N GLN A 75 -16.62 15.52 -20.86
CA GLN A 75 -16.79 14.07 -20.82
C GLN A 75 -16.94 13.70 -19.37
N LYS A 76 -18.20 13.38 -18.98
CA LYS A 76 -18.51 12.70 -17.72
C LYS A 76 -17.49 11.57 -17.57
N ALA A 77 -16.53 11.72 -16.66
CA ALA A 77 -15.50 10.72 -16.42
C ALA A 77 -16.21 9.38 -16.11
N SER A 78 -15.98 8.39 -16.94
CA SER A 78 -16.53 7.05 -16.75
C SER A 78 -15.38 6.06 -16.60
N VAL A 79 -15.56 5.07 -15.75
CA VAL A 79 -14.64 3.96 -15.57
C VAL A 79 -15.36 2.66 -15.95
N ASP A 80 -14.64 1.76 -16.62
CA ASP A 80 -15.15 0.43 -16.96
C ASP A 80 -14.98 -0.52 -15.76
N GLU A 81 -15.99 -1.35 -15.48
CA GLU A 81 -15.94 -2.30 -14.37
C GLU A 81 -14.80 -3.33 -14.51
N ASN A 82 -14.43 -3.67 -15.74
CA ASN A 82 -13.34 -4.60 -16.04
C ASN A 82 -12.00 -3.90 -16.30
N GLY A 83 -11.96 -2.57 -16.13
CA GLY A 83 -10.75 -1.77 -16.33
C GLY A 83 -9.69 -2.00 -15.26
N THR A 84 -8.45 -1.67 -15.60
CA THR A 84 -7.29 -1.68 -14.71
C THR A 84 -6.92 -0.25 -14.36
N TYR A 85 -6.93 0.09 -13.08
CA TYR A 85 -6.69 1.44 -12.61
C TYR A 85 -5.73 1.42 -11.41
N ASP A 86 -4.82 2.40 -11.34
CA ASP A 86 -3.96 2.59 -10.18
C ASP A 86 -3.74 4.06 -9.80
N ASN A 87 -4.19 5.00 -10.64
CA ASN A 87 -4.14 6.43 -10.29
C ASN A 87 -5.30 6.85 -9.39
N ALA A 88 -5.08 7.88 -8.58
CA ALA A 88 -6.02 8.28 -7.53
C ALA A 88 -7.41 8.67 -8.06
N LYS A 89 -7.48 9.36 -9.21
CA LYS A 89 -8.76 9.85 -9.77
C LYS A 89 -9.64 8.70 -10.22
N ASP A 90 -9.09 7.79 -11.01
CA ASP A 90 -9.86 6.71 -11.61
C ASP A 90 -10.20 5.62 -10.59
N VAL A 91 -9.28 5.32 -9.64
CA VAL A 91 -9.56 4.38 -8.55
C VAL A 91 -10.65 4.92 -7.62
N ALA A 92 -10.60 6.22 -7.26
CA ALA A 92 -11.64 6.82 -6.44
C ALA A 92 -13.00 6.83 -7.15
N LEU A 93 -13.03 7.17 -8.45
CA LEU A 93 -14.26 7.12 -9.26
C LEU A 93 -14.78 5.68 -9.36
N TYR A 94 -13.90 4.69 -9.56
CA TYR A 94 -14.26 3.28 -9.61
C TYR A 94 -14.93 2.82 -8.30
N ILE A 95 -14.30 3.13 -7.15
CA ILE A 95 -14.86 2.80 -5.84
C ILE A 95 -16.20 3.49 -5.63
N HIS A 96 -16.31 4.77 -6.01
CA HIS A 96 -17.56 5.54 -5.92
C HIS A 96 -18.68 4.92 -6.76
N THR A 97 -18.34 4.39 -7.96
CA THR A 97 -19.30 3.82 -8.91
C THR A 97 -19.73 2.41 -8.54
N TYR A 98 -18.76 1.56 -8.17
CA TYR A 98 -18.98 0.11 -8.03
C TYR A 98 -18.90 -0.40 -6.58
N ASN A 99 -18.57 0.45 -5.61
CA ASN A 99 -18.45 0.10 -4.18
C ASN A 99 -17.43 -1.02 -3.88
N LYS A 100 -16.44 -1.19 -4.76
CA LYS A 100 -15.37 -2.19 -4.65
C LYS A 100 -14.09 -1.67 -5.30
N LEU A 101 -12.97 -2.33 -5.05
CA LEU A 101 -11.72 -2.09 -5.76
C LEU A 101 -11.74 -2.72 -7.17
N PRO A 102 -11.00 -2.15 -8.14
CA PRO A 102 -10.72 -2.79 -9.42
C PRO A 102 -10.08 -4.17 -9.24
N SER A 103 -10.27 -5.07 -10.22
CA SER A 103 -9.80 -6.46 -10.17
C SER A 103 -8.28 -6.62 -10.15
N ASN A 104 -7.53 -5.56 -10.44
CA ASN A 104 -6.07 -5.54 -10.33
C ASN A 104 -5.55 -5.31 -8.90
N TYR A 105 -6.41 -5.19 -7.90
CA TYR A 105 -6.01 -5.12 -6.50
C TYR A 105 -6.07 -6.48 -5.81
N ILE A 106 -5.04 -6.78 -5.00
CA ILE A 106 -4.98 -7.94 -4.12
C ILE A 106 -4.57 -7.51 -2.72
N THR A 107 -5.03 -8.25 -1.71
CA THR A 107 -4.70 -7.98 -0.31
C THR A 107 -3.23 -8.33 0.00
N LYS A 108 -2.69 -7.74 1.07
CA LYS A 108 -1.36 -8.13 1.59
C LYS A 108 -1.28 -9.63 1.92
N LYS A 109 -2.39 -10.23 2.35
CA LYS A 109 -2.47 -11.67 2.64
C LYS A 109 -2.29 -12.48 1.36
N GLU A 110 -3.01 -12.15 0.30
CA GLU A 110 -2.89 -12.81 -1.00
C GLU A 110 -1.49 -12.63 -1.59
N ALA A 111 -0.95 -11.41 -1.57
CA ALA A 111 0.41 -11.13 -2.04
C ALA A 111 1.46 -11.98 -1.31
N LYS A 112 1.33 -12.17 0.01
CA LYS A 112 2.22 -13.03 0.79
C LYS A 112 2.17 -14.50 0.36
N THR A 113 1.02 -15.00 -0.10
CA THR A 113 0.93 -16.38 -0.62
C THR A 113 1.71 -16.55 -1.94
N LEU A 114 1.99 -15.45 -2.63
CA LEU A 114 2.82 -15.41 -3.84
C LEU A 114 4.32 -15.19 -3.53
N GLY A 115 4.71 -15.16 -2.25
CA GLY A 115 6.09 -14.94 -1.81
C GLY A 115 6.45 -13.49 -1.51
N TRP A 116 5.51 -12.53 -1.68
CA TRP A 116 5.77 -11.12 -1.40
C TRP A 116 5.97 -10.87 0.11
N SER A 117 7.07 -10.19 0.47
CA SER A 117 7.40 -9.85 1.86
C SER A 117 7.41 -8.33 2.12
N GLY A 118 7.19 -7.52 1.09
CA GLY A 118 7.22 -6.06 1.14
C GLY A 118 7.82 -5.45 -0.13
N GLY A 119 7.79 -4.12 -0.25
CA GLY A 119 8.32 -3.43 -1.43
C GLY A 119 7.42 -3.54 -2.67
N SER A 120 8.02 -3.58 -3.86
CA SER A 120 7.31 -3.75 -5.12
C SER A 120 6.53 -5.06 -5.17
N LEU A 121 5.35 -5.03 -5.80
CA LEU A 121 4.56 -6.24 -6.06
C LEU A 121 4.85 -6.82 -7.45
N GLU A 122 5.53 -6.06 -8.33
CA GLU A 122 5.66 -6.38 -9.75
C GLU A 122 6.32 -7.74 -10.02
N GLU A 123 7.31 -8.13 -9.20
CA GLU A 123 8.02 -9.41 -9.34
C GLU A 123 7.16 -10.63 -8.92
N TYR A 124 6.15 -10.41 -8.07
CA TYR A 124 5.32 -11.48 -7.48
C TYR A 124 3.95 -11.60 -8.14
N ALA A 125 3.41 -10.49 -8.57
CA ALA A 125 2.12 -10.39 -9.23
C ALA A 125 2.13 -9.22 -10.23
N PRO A 126 2.72 -9.40 -11.43
CA PRO A 126 2.77 -8.36 -12.45
C PRO A 126 1.38 -7.82 -12.78
N GLY A 127 1.26 -6.50 -12.91
CA GLY A 127 0.00 -5.84 -13.19
C GLY A 127 -0.99 -5.79 -12.01
N LYS A 128 -0.55 -6.11 -10.80
CA LYS A 128 -1.36 -6.01 -9.58
C LYS A 128 -0.87 -4.91 -8.64
N CYS A 129 -1.80 -4.40 -7.83
CA CYS A 129 -1.55 -3.45 -6.75
C CYS A 129 -1.98 -4.03 -5.40
N ILE A 130 -1.39 -3.54 -4.31
CA ILE A 130 -1.85 -3.90 -2.95
C ILE A 130 -3.09 -3.07 -2.60
N GLY A 131 -4.15 -3.74 -2.14
CA GLY A 131 -5.36 -3.08 -1.65
C GLY A 131 -6.38 -4.07 -1.11
N GLY A 132 -7.39 -3.54 -0.40
CA GLY A 132 -8.44 -4.36 0.22
C GLY A 132 -8.18 -4.70 1.69
N ASP A 133 -7.05 -4.28 2.25
CA ASP A 133 -6.76 -4.46 3.66
C ASP A 133 -7.49 -3.41 4.51
N ARG A 134 -7.81 -3.77 5.76
CA ARG A 134 -8.45 -2.85 6.71
C ARG A 134 -7.49 -1.72 7.10
N TYR A 135 -7.98 -0.47 7.05
CA TYR A 135 -7.33 0.69 7.64
C TYR A 135 -7.90 0.96 9.04
N GLY A 136 -7.04 1.06 10.05
CA GLY A 136 -7.45 1.11 11.46
C GLY A 136 -7.95 2.47 11.95
N ASN A 137 -7.58 3.58 11.29
CA ASN A 137 -7.84 4.97 11.72
C ASN A 137 -7.46 5.24 13.19
N TYR A 138 -6.36 4.66 13.67
CA TYR A 138 -5.95 4.75 15.08
C TYR A 138 -5.60 6.18 15.53
N GLU A 139 -5.17 7.01 14.59
CA GLU A 139 -4.86 8.43 14.82
C GLU A 139 -6.12 9.31 14.80
N GLY A 140 -7.30 8.75 14.49
CA GLY A 140 -8.56 9.48 14.46
C GLY A 140 -8.64 10.59 13.39
N LEU A 141 -7.83 10.51 12.33
CA LEU A 141 -7.76 11.55 11.29
C LEU A 141 -8.97 11.53 10.35
N LEU A 142 -9.67 10.40 10.26
CA LEU A 142 -10.87 10.24 9.46
C LEU A 142 -12.11 10.18 10.37
N PRO A 143 -13.29 10.65 9.90
CA PRO A 143 -14.51 10.68 10.70
C PRO A 143 -14.93 9.30 11.19
N GLU A 144 -15.25 9.18 12.47
CA GLU A 144 -15.76 7.96 13.08
C GLU A 144 -17.29 7.93 13.11
N LYS A 145 -17.85 6.72 12.93
CA LYS A 145 -19.30 6.47 13.04
C LYS A 145 -19.50 5.00 13.39
N LYS A 146 -20.52 4.72 14.20
CA LYS A 146 -20.88 3.34 14.56
C LYS A 146 -21.09 2.49 13.30
N GLY A 147 -20.34 1.39 13.18
CA GLY A 147 -20.39 0.47 12.04
C GLY A 147 -19.53 0.88 10.83
N ARG A 148 -18.92 2.08 10.82
CA ARG A 148 -18.00 2.47 9.77
C ARG A 148 -16.72 1.68 9.87
N ARG A 149 -16.25 1.19 8.73
CA ARG A 149 -14.99 0.51 8.56
C ARG A 149 -14.28 1.10 7.36
N TYR A 150 -12.99 1.28 7.48
CA TYR A 150 -12.14 1.78 6.41
C TYR A 150 -11.30 0.67 5.80
N THR A 151 -11.12 0.77 4.49
CA THR A 151 -10.28 -0.09 3.67
C THR A 151 -9.26 0.78 2.94
N GLU A 152 -8.05 0.28 2.74
CA GLU A 152 -6.98 1.00 2.05
C GLU A 152 -6.56 0.33 0.75
N CYS A 153 -6.00 1.12 -0.18
CA CYS A 153 -5.31 0.61 -1.35
C CYS A 153 -4.17 1.54 -1.78
N ASP A 154 -3.16 0.95 -2.40
CA ASP A 154 -2.00 1.65 -2.96
C ASP A 154 -2.38 2.40 -4.23
N ILE A 155 -1.71 3.53 -4.49
CA ILE A 155 -1.93 4.37 -5.66
C ILE A 155 -0.59 4.63 -6.36
N ASP A 156 -0.62 4.66 -7.72
CA ASP A 156 0.53 4.88 -8.60
C ASP A 156 1.66 3.84 -8.40
N THR A 157 1.31 2.56 -8.29
CA THR A 157 2.27 1.48 -7.99
C THR A 157 2.48 0.47 -9.11
N LEU A 158 1.65 0.46 -10.16
CA LEU A 158 1.84 -0.43 -11.32
C LEU A 158 3.17 -0.17 -12.01
N GLY A 159 3.95 -1.23 -12.22
CA GLY A 159 5.27 -1.16 -12.84
C GLY A 159 6.33 -0.38 -12.06
N LYS A 160 6.09 -0.09 -10.76
CA LYS A 160 7.03 0.65 -9.91
C LYS A 160 7.87 -0.30 -9.06
N SER A 161 9.12 0.12 -8.80
CA SER A 161 10.04 -0.61 -7.91
C SER A 161 9.68 -0.50 -6.42
N SER A 162 8.70 0.32 -6.05
CA SER A 162 8.25 0.50 -4.67
C SER A 162 6.79 0.89 -4.60
N ARG A 163 6.17 0.68 -3.42
CA ARG A 163 4.78 1.05 -3.16
C ARG A 163 4.55 2.56 -2.94
N GLY A 164 5.62 3.33 -2.77
CA GLY A 164 5.50 4.76 -2.48
C GLY A 164 4.59 5.07 -1.27
N ALA A 165 4.17 6.32 -1.13
CA ALA A 165 3.38 6.82 0.00
C ALA A 165 1.90 7.11 -0.32
N LYS A 166 1.49 7.03 -1.59
CA LYS A 166 0.14 7.40 -2.01
C LYS A 166 -0.86 6.27 -1.74
N ARG A 167 -2.00 6.64 -1.13
CA ARG A 167 -3.08 5.68 -0.80
C ARG A 167 -4.44 6.30 -1.07
N ILE A 168 -5.43 5.43 -1.31
CA ILE A 168 -6.83 5.74 -1.07
C ILE A 168 -7.26 4.97 0.16
N VAL A 169 -8.04 5.64 1.03
CA VAL A 169 -8.74 5.05 2.16
C VAL A 169 -10.22 5.33 1.98
N PHE A 170 -11.02 4.28 1.95
CA PHE A 170 -12.47 4.42 1.71
C PHE A 170 -13.29 3.67 2.75
N SER A 171 -14.47 4.20 3.05
CA SER A 171 -15.38 3.61 4.05
C SER A 171 -16.46 2.76 3.39
N ASN A 172 -17.02 1.84 4.16
CA ASN A 172 -18.17 1.04 3.75
C ASN A 172 -19.47 1.84 3.61
N ASP A 173 -19.48 3.12 3.97
CA ASP A 173 -20.62 4.04 3.87
C ASP A 173 -20.36 5.24 2.92
N GLY A 174 -19.37 5.11 2.01
CA GLY A 174 -19.22 5.96 0.83
C GLY A 174 -18.23 7.12 0.94
N LEU A 175 -17.49 7.27 2.05
CA LEU A 175 -16.40 8.24 2.12
C LEU A 175 -15.16 7.71 1.41
N ILE A 176 -14.52 8.52 0.56
CA ILE A 176 -13.29 8.16 -0.15
C ILE A 176 -12.28 9.29 0.03
N TYR A 177 -11.15 8.97 0.63
CA TYR A 177 -10.07 9.89 0.93
C TYR A 177 -8.80 9.50 0.19
N TYR A 178 -8.05 10.51 -0.27
CA TYR A 178 -6.71 10.35 -0.81
C TYR A 178 -5.67 10.88 0.17
N THR A 179 -4.55 10.18 0.31
CA THR A 179 -3.35 10.65 1.01
C THR A 179 -2.13 10.51 0.09
N LYS A 180 -1.27 11.53 0.08
CA LYS A 180 -0.02 11.55 -0.70
C LYS A 180 1.22 11.27 0.15
N ASP A 181 1.08 11.25 1.47
CA ASP A 181 2.14 11.35 2.46
C ASP A 181 2.08 10.25 3.54
N HIS A 182 1.57 9.07 3.13
CA HIS A 182 1.46 7.88 3.97
C HIS A 182 0.65 8.14 5.24
N TYR A 183 -0.61 8.57 5.03
CA TYR A 183 -1.66 8.79 6.04
C TYR A 183 -1.47 10.00 6.97
N LYS A 184 -0.52 10.91 6.70
CA LYS A 184 -0.32 12.13 7.52
C LYS A 184 -1.43 13.15 7.26
N THR A 185 -1.84 13.28 6.00
CA THR A 185 -2.94 14.18 5.61
C THR A 185 -3.90 13.46 4.66
N PHE A 186 -5.17 13.88 4.68
CA PHE A 186 -6.21 13.32 3.83
C PHE A 186 -6.96 14.41 3.08
N THR A 187 -7.28 14.13 1.82
CA THR A 187 -8.16 14.94 0.99
C THR A 187 -9.41 14.13 0.67
N LEU A 188 -10.59 14.64 1.02
CA LEU A 188 -11.86 14.01 0.66
C LEU A 188 -12.05 14.10 -0.86
N MET A 189 -12.32 12.97 -1.50
CA MET A 189 -12.60 12.87 -2.94
C MET A 189 -14.08 12.64 -3.21
N TYR A 190 -14.73 11.78 -2.42
CA TYR A 190 -16.16 11.47 -2.54
C TYR A 190 -16.80 11.26 -1.16
N GLY A 191 -18.10 11.52 -1.11
CA GLY A 191 -18.92 11.42 0.09
C GLY A 191 -19.05 12.75 0.84
N GLU A 192 -19.99 12.82 1.79
CA GLU A 192 -20.15 13.98 2.65
C GLU A 192 -19.24 13.85 3.86
N GLY A 193 -18.18 14.64 3.89
CA GLY A 193 -17.33 14.78 5.06
C GLY A 193 -18.14 15.49 6.16
N GLN A 194 -18.42 14.82 7.26
CA GLN A 194 -18.96 15.52 8.45
C GLN A 194 -17.90 16.51 8.92
N LYS A 195 -18.28 17.78 8.93
CA LYS A 195 -17.54 18.87 9.57
C LYS A 195 -17.62 18.75 11.08
#